data_0b57c67f80093dcab4d7bdb9a1ba50d6
#
_entry.id   0b57c67f80093dcab4d7bdb9a1ba50d6
#
_cell.length_a   1.000
_cell.length_b   1.000
_cell.length_c   1.000
_cell.angle_alpha   90.00
_cell.angle_beta   90.00
_cell.angle_gamma   90.00
#
_symmetry.space_group_name_H-M   'P 1'
#
loop_
_entity.id
_entity.type
_entity.pdbx_description
1 polymer ?
#
loop_
_entity_poly.entity_id
_entity_poly.type
_entity_poly.pdbx_seq_one_letter_code
_entity_poly.pdbx_strand_id
1 'polypeptide(L)'
;MRRNHQTHGTTLALAALAAALLGAVQPAQAQSEIFDDLLQKLRDKGVLTEDEYNALKQARDEERLEQRAERRKQALEQATAVEQEEKAKAEEKTALKGRFRDGFTFESGDKQHSISVTGRAHADYRSFSDNSTNANSANTFDVRRAYIGIAGKLYKDWTFDVTADVAQSSSPQLDVAWLNYGGFKPVQARAGQFKMPFSLEELTSSRFIDFQERSLVNSLVPGKERGAMLHGSPFKGSFYGAALSNGAGKNANEGNAIQDSKDIIARLGVNAAEWLGNKDMVLHVAGGYSTGTVPGGVSPVGGGVRTEGRGLTFFNTASMGSAGTDVDRERLGGELSLAWGPIKAQGEYVKSNFQWTAAGTGFDRDIDAYYAELMWLVTGEKYADAYRGGAYSAIKPKNQFGSGGWGTWEIGLRYTEFDAGDFPASAGLTNKADAVTVGLKWIPVTNVRFYLNYVQTDFDTPVAVSGGTTDDEKAITLRAAVYF
;
A
#
# COMPACT_ATOMS: atom_id res chain seq x y z
N MET A 1 1.25 22.75 25.04
CA MET A 1 0.15 23.75 25.24
C MET A 1 -0.89 23.58 24.16
N ARG A 2 -2.00 22.88 24.44
CA ARG A 2 -3.32 22.91 23.77
C ARG A 2 -4.21 21.82 24.38
N ARG A 3 -4.62 22.04 25.60
CA ARG A 3 -5.84 21.45 26.17
C ARG A 3 -6.81 22.62 26.27
N ASN A 4 -7.90 22.61 25.48
CA ASN A 4 -9.14 23.38 25.74
C ASN A 4 -9.93 23.56 24.42
N HIS A 5 -10.49 22.47 23.81
CA HIS A 5 -11.53 22.65 22.81
C HIS A 5 -12.69 21.61 22.89
N GLN A 6 -12.71 20.75 23.90
CA GLN A 6 -13.83 19.79 24.06
C GLN A 6 -14.86 20.18 25.10
N THR A 7 -14.60 21.21 25.95
CA THR A 7 -15.52 21.62 27.02
C THR A 7 -16.52 22.70 26.62
N HIS A 8 -16.35 23.35 25.47
CA HIS A 8 -17.27 24.43 25.04
C HIS A 8 -18.50 23.92 24.28
N GLY A 9 -18.50 22.75 23.69
CA GLY A 9 -19.68 22.21 23.00
C GLY A 9 -20.78 21.74 23.95
N THR A 10 -20.42 21.10 25.03
CA THR A 10 -21.37 20.58 26.03
C THR A 10 -22.00 21.67 26.87
N THR A 11 -21.27 22.73 27.21
CA THR A 11 -21.79 23.89 27.96
C THR A 11 -22.76 24.74 27.13
N LEU A 12 -22.58 24.86 25.83
CA LEU A 12 -23.49 25.57 24.92
C LEU A 12 -24.79 24.80 24.68
N ALA A 13 -24.76 23.47 24.60
CA ALA A 13 -25.96 22.64 24.47
C ALA A 13 -26.83 22.66 25.73
N LEU A 14 -26.21 22.63 26.93
CA LEU A 14 -26.91 22.78 28.21
C LEU A 14 -27.48 24.17 28.41
N ALA A 15 -26.80 25.21 27.97
CA ALA A 15 -27.28 26.59 28.03
C ALA A 15 -28.44 26.83 27.04
N ALA A 16 -28.44 26.24 25.85
CA ALA A 16 -29.53 26.30 24.89
C ALA A 16 -30.78 25.55 25.36
N LEU A 17 -30.61 24.39 26.03
CA LEU A 17 -31.71 23.64 26.63
C LEU A 17 -32.32 24.38 27.83
N ALA A 18 -31.51 25.03 28.66
CA ALA A 18 -31.97 25.85 29.76
C ALA A 18 -32.72 27.10 29.27
N ALA A 19 -32.30 27.72 28.16
CA ALA A 19 -32.98 28.84 27.53
C ALA A 19 -34.33 28.47 26.90
N ALA A 20 -34.44 27.28 26.30
CA ALA A 20 -35.68 26.74 25.74
C ALA A 20 -36.70 26.39 26.84
N LEU A 21 -36.24 25.91 28.00
CA LEU A 21 -37.09 25.65 29.16
C LEU A 21 -37.59 26.94 29.85
N LEU A 22 -36.85 28.02 29.78
CA LEU A 22 -37.26 29.32 30.29
C LEU A 22 -38.26 30.06 29.40
N GLY A 23 -38.22 29.83 28.05
CA GLY A 23 -39.13 30.41 27.09
C GLY A 23 -40.56 29.83 27.13
N ALA A 24 -40.71 28.58 27.60
CA ALA A 24 -42.04 27.90 27.66
C ALA A 24 -42.87 28.17 28.93
N VAL A 25 -42.33 28.97 29.85
CA VAL A 25 -42.98 29.24 31.16
C VAL A 25 -43.95 30.45 31.14
N GLN A 26 -43.84 31.35 30.15
CA GLN A 26 -44.63 32.60 30.12
C GLN A 26 -46.15 32.45 30.02
N PRO A 27 -46.76 31.56 29.19
CA PRO A 27 -48.23 31.49 29.11
C PRO A 27 -48.91 30.88 30.35
N ALA A 28 -48.22 30.02 31.11
CA ALA A 28 -48.80 29.40 32.30
C ALA A 28 -48.85 30.32 33.53
N GLN A 29 -47.94 31.28 33.58
CA GLN A 29 -47.87 32.25 34.67
C GLN A 29 -48.98 33.30 34.57
N ALA A 30 -49.27 33.80 33.34
CA ALA A 30 -50.35 34.75 33.07
C ALA A 30 -51.75 34.16 33.34
N GLN A 31 -51.97 32.89 33.00
CA GLN A 31 -53.26 32.21 33.32
C GLN A 31 -53.46 32.03 34.83
N SER A 32 -52.40 31.87 35.57
CA SER A 32 -52.46 31.64 37.01
C SER A 32 -52.77 32.92 37.77
N GLU A 33 -52.25 34.05 37.33
CA GLU A 33 -52.56 35.37 37.94
C GLU A 33 -54.03 35.79 37.68
N ILE A 34 -54.54 35.49 36.50
CA ILE A 34 -55.95 35.76 36.17
C ILE A 34 -56.92 34.93 37.03
N PHE A 35 -56.56 33.66 37.32
CA PHE A 35 -57.41 32.80 38.14
C PHE A 35 -57.36 33.21 39.62
N ASP A 36 -56.18 33.63 40.15
CA ASP A 36 -56.04 34.15 41.51
C ASP A 36 -56.86 35.43 41.70
N ASP A 37 -56.79 36.34 40.73
CA ASP A 37 -57.56 37.57 40.73
C ASP A 37 -59.07 37.29 40.66
N LEU A 38 -59.49 36.27 39.88
CA LEU A 38 -60.89 35.85 39.78
C LEU A 38 -61.40 35.26 41.11
N LEU A 39 -60.65 34.36 41.75
CA LEU A 39 -60.98 33.77 43.06
C LEU A 39 -61.10 34.86 44.13
N GLN A 40 -60.20 35.82 44.15
CA GLN A 40 -60.21 36.93 45.10
C GLN A 40 -61.44 37.82 44.86
N LYS A 41 -61.79 38.17 43.65
CA LYS A 41 -62.98 38.92 43.29
C LYS A 41 -64.28 38.24 43.64
N LEU A 42 -64.35 36.91 43.51
CA LEU A 42 -65.54 36.12 43.88
C LEU A 42 -65.71 36.09 45.40
N ARG A 43 -64.63 36.00 46.20
CA ARG A 43 -64.66 36.09 47.62
C ARG A 43 -65.12 37.52 48.06
N ASP A 44 -64.49 38.58 47.55
CA ASP A 44 -64.81 39.96 47.87
C ASP A 44 -66.25 40.37 47.51
N LYS A 45 -66.89 39.70 46.58
CA LYS A 45 -68.32 39.82 46.21
C LYS A 45 -69.26 38.94 47.05
N GLY A 46 -68.74 38.20 48.02
CA GLY A 46 -69.53 37.30 48.87
C GLY A 46 -70.10 36.08 48.13
N VAL A 47 -69.59 35.71 46.92
CA VAL A 47 -70.02 34.55 46.18
C VAL A 47 -69.33 33.26 46.69
N LEU A 48 -68.15 33.41 47.24
CA LEU A 48 -67.41 32.34 47.94
C LEU A 48 -67.27 32.69 49.42
N THR A 49 -67.45 31.72 50.29
CA THR A 49 -67.07 31.79 51.69
C THR A 49 -65.55 31.73 51.85
N GLU A 50 -65.02 32.17 52.95
CA GLU A 50 -63.56 32.14 53.24
C GLU A 50 -63.02 30.71 53.23
N ASP A 51 -63.82 29.75 53.73
CA ASP A 51 -63.45 28.34 53.73
C ASP A 51 -63.37 27.75 52.29
N GLU A 52 -64.33 28.08 51.46
CA GLU A 52 -64.37 27.65 50.04
C GLU A 52 -63.25 28.30 49.23
N TYR A 53 -62.93 29.57 49.49
CA TYR A 53 -61.78 30.25 48.86
C TYR A 53 -60.46 29.56 49.22
N ASN A 54 -60.23 29.27 50.51
CA ASN A 54 -59.04 28.62 50.99
C ASN A 54 -58.91 27.19 50.46
N ALA A 55 -60.01 26.44 50.39
CA ALA A 55 -60.02 25.08 49.83
C ALA A 55 -59.68 25.06 48.34
N LEU A 56 -60.24 25.99 47.54
CA LEU A 56 -59.96 26.07 46.08
C LEU A 56 -58.49 26.52 45.82
N LYS A 57 -58.00 27.44 46.66
CA LYS A 57 -56.62 27.89 46.58
C LYS A 57 -55.66 26.76 46.93
N GLN A 58 -55.92 26.03 47.96
CA GLN A 58 -55.08 24.88 48.37
C GLN A 58 -55.07 23.78 47.29
N ALA A 59 -56.24 23.38 46.78
CA ALA A 59 -56.35 22.35 45.71
C ALA A 59 -55.57 22.78 44.47
N ARG A 60 -55.61 24.05 44.11
CA ARG A 60 -54.84 24.57 42.98
C ARG A 60 -53.34 24.56 43.23
N ASP A 61 -52.90 24.94 44.41
CA ASP A 61 -51.48 24.94 44.75
C ASP A 61 -50.91 23.53 44.77
N GLU A 62 -51.69 22.54 45.26
CA GLU A 62 -51.35 21.14 45.16
C GLU A 62 -51.25 20.67 43.69
N GLU A 63 -52.20 20.99 42.83
CA GLU A 63 -52.19 20.66 41.40
C GLU A 63 -50.95 21.30 40.70
N ARG A 64 -50.60 22.53 41.05
CA ARG A 64 -49.41 23.22 40.50
C ARG A 64 -48.11 22.52 40.95
N LEU A 65 -48.04 22.05 42.17
CA LEU A 65 -46.90 21.32 42.67
C LEU A 65 -46.74 19.99 41.97
N GLU A 66 -47.83 19.27 41.76
CA GLU A 66 -47.83 18.04 41.01
C GLU A 66 -47.41 18.25 39.54
N GLN A 67 -48.01 19.22 38.85
CA GLN A 67 -47.63 19.56 37.47
C GLN A 67 -46.17 19.96 37.34
N ARG A 68 -45.62 20.72 38.34
CA ARG A 68 -44.19 21.07 38.37
C ARG A 68 -43.32 19.85 38.60
N ALA A 69 -43.72 18.97 39.49
CA ALA A 69 -43.00 17.72 39.76
C ALA A 69 -42.94 16.80 38.53
N GLU A 70 -44.08 16.71 37.83
CA GLU A 70 -44.18 15.88 36.63
C GLU A 70 -43.39 16.47 35.46
N ARG A 71 -43.42 17.79 35.21
CA ARG A 71 -42.56 18.46 34.22
C ARG A 71 -41.10 18.30 34.54
N ARG A 72 -40.73 18.40 35.84
CA ARG A 72 -39.34 18.22 36.27
C ARG A 72 -38.89 16.74 36.03
N LYS A 73 -39.77 15.78 36.31
CA LYS A 73 -39.51 14.36 36.04
C LYS A 73 -39.31 14.11 34.54
N GLN A 74 -40.23 14.64 33.71
CA GLN A 74 -40.13 14.49 32.21
C GLN A 74 -38.85 15.19 31.68
N ALA A 75 -38.48 16.35 32.16
CA ALA A 75 -37.26 17.01 31.77
C ALA A 75 -35.99 16.25 32.19
N LEU A 76 -36.00 15.62 33.37
CA LEU A 76 -34.91 14.77 33.80
C LEU A 76 -34.81 13.47 32.99
N GLU A 77 -35.93 12.84 32.65
CA GLU A 77 -35.98 11.66 31.80
C GLU A 77 -35.48 11.97 30.38
N GLN A 78 -35.88 13.12 29.82
CA GLN A 78 -35.37 13.57 28.52
C GLN A 78 -33.86 13.86 28.53
N ALA A 79 -33.37 14.54 29.59
CA ALA A 79 -31.95 14.84 29.72
C ALA A 79 -31.11 13.55 29.87
N THR A 80 -31.58 12.59 30.66
CA THR A 80 -30.91 11.26 30.78
C THR A 80 -30.96 10.46 29.49
N ALA A 81 -32.06 10.50 28.76
CA ALA A 81 -32.16 9.84 27.45
C ALA A 81 -31.18 10.43 26.42
N VAL A 82 -31.07 11.77 26.36
CA VAL A 82 -30.09 12.46 25.48
C VAL A 82 -28.65 12.12 25.88
N GLU A 83 -28.34 12.12 27.17
CA GLU A 83 -26.99 11.75 27.66
C GLU A 83 -26.64 10.28 27.33
N GLN A 84 -27.60 9.37 27.48
CA GLN A 84 -27.42 7.96 27.12
C GLN A 84 -27.23 7.78 25.62
N GLU A 85 -27.97 8.50 24.80
CA GLU A 85 -27.83 8.48 23.35
C GLU A 85 -26.46 9.03 22.89
N GLU A 86 -26.00 10.13 23.51
CA GLU A 86 -24.67 10.68 23.23
C GLU A 86 -23.54 9.72 23.66
N LYS A 87 -23.67 9.07 24.82
CA LYS A 87 -22.73 8.03 25.26
C LYS A 87 -22.72 6.84 24.33
N ALA A 88 -23.88 6.34 23.91
CA ALA A 88 -23.99 5.23 22.98
C ALA A 88 -23.37 5.58 21.60
N LYS A 89 -23.60 6.79 21.10
CA LYS A 89 -22.97 7.29 19.86
C LYS A 89 -21.45 7.45 20.00
N ALA A 90 -20.96 7.88 21.15
CA ALA A 90 -19.54 7.98 21.42
C ALA A 90 -18.87 6.60 21.51
N GLU A 91 -19.51 5.64 22.17
CA GLU A 91 -19.07 4.26 22.25
C GLU A 91 -19.08 3.59 20.85
N GLU A 92 -20.12 3.80 20.05
CA GLU A 92 -20.19 3.28 18.68
C GLU A 92 -19.08 3.84 17.80
N LYS A 93 -18.69 5.10 17.93
CA LYS A 93 -17.59 5.71 17.19
C LYS A 93 -16.23 5.08 17.51
N THR A 94 -16.01 4.71 18.76
CA THR A 94 -14.75 4.11 19.22
C THR A 94 -14.75 2.58 19.16
N ALA A 95 -15.93 1.94 19.05
CA ALA A 95 -16.04 0.49 18.97
C ALA A 95 -15.21 -0.07 17.80
N LEU A 96 -14.36 -1.06 18.09
CA LEU A 96 -13.57 -1.74 17.08
C LEU A 96 -14.40 -2.81 16.38
N LYS A 97 -14.52 -2.69 15.06
CA LYS A 97 -15.18 -3.69 14.21
C LYS A 97 -14.10 -4.50 13.49
N GLY A 98 -14.01 -5.80 13.83
CA GLY A 98 -13.09 -6.73 13.17
C GLY A 98 -13.68 -7.25 11.87
N ARG A 99 -12.86 -7.34 10.83
CA ARG A 99 -13.21 -7.98 9.54
C ARG A 99 -12.00 -8.65 8.93
N PHE A 100 -12.25 -9.73 8.18
CA PHE A 100 -11.25 -10.34 7.31
C PHE A 100 -11.49 -9.88 5.87
N ARG A 101 -10.55 -9.11 5.33
CA ARG A 101 -10.52 -8.69 3.94
C ARG A 101 -9.09 -8.39 3.56
N ASP A 102 -8.46 -9.27 2.79
CA ASP A 102 -7.04 -9.15 2.43
C ASP A 102 -6.11 -9.03 3.67
N GLY A 103 -6.53 -9.62 4.82
CA GLY A 103 -5.91 -9.56 6.14
C GLY A 103 -6.92 -9.35 7.27
N PHE A 104 -6.45 -9.52 8.51
CA PHE A 104 -7.25 -9.24 9.70
C PHE A 104 -7.21 -7.74 9.97
N THR A 105 -8.33 -7.06 9.71
CA THR A 105 -8.45 -5.61 9.91
C THR A 105 -9.40 -5.29 11.04
N PHE A 106 -8.97 -4.41 11.93
CA PHE A 106 -9.79 -3.77 12.96
C PHE A 106 -9.95 -2.30 12.59
N GLU A 107 -11.19 -1.82 12.56
CA GLU A 107 -11.51 -0.44 12.18
C GLU A 107 -12.40 0.19 13.25
N SER A 108 -12.13 1.45 13.64
CA SER A 108 -12.99 2.22 14.54
C SER A 108 -14.35 2.51 13.87
N GLY A 109 -15.40 2.65 14.69
CA GLY A 109 -16.75 2.90 14.22
C GLY A 109 -16.87 4.18 13.37
N ASP A 110 -16.08 5.20 13.66
CA ASP A 110 -15.97 6.45 12.90
C ASP A 110 -15.11 6.33 11.64
N LYS A 111 -14.48 5.16 11.40
CA LYS A 111 -13.59 4.84 10.26
C LYS A 111 -12.34 5.73 10.16
N GLN A 112 -12.00 6.46 11.21
CA GLN A 112 -10.81 7.30 11.21
C GLN A 112 -9.54 6.50 11.47
N HIS A 113 -9.64 5.38 12.19
CA HIS A 113 -8.53 4.54 12.57
C HIS A 113 -8.73 3.12 12.07
N SER A 114 -7.68 2.51 11.58
CA SER A 114 -7.67 1.07 11.31
C SER A 114 -6.28 0.50 11.49
N ILE A 115 -6.23 -0.77 11.88
CA ILE A 115 -5.02 -1.57 11.95
C ILE A 115 -5.30 -2.91 11.27
N SER A 116 -4.37 -3.35 10.41
CA SER A 116 -4.45 -4.63 9.72
C SER A 116 -3.18 -5.42 10.01
N VAL A 117 -3.36 -6.66 10.42
CA VAL A 117 -2.27 -7.64 10.43
C VAL A 117 -2.19 -8.23 9.02
N THR A 118 -1.02 -8.11 8.40
CA THR A 118 -0.78 -8.57 7.03
C THR A 118 0.35 -9.58 7.00
N GLY A 119 0.31 -10.49 6.05
CA GLY A 119 1.37 -11.46 5.88
C GLY A 119 1.40 -12.04 4.48
N ARG A 120 2.50 -12.73 4.17
CA ARG A 120 2.62 -13.59 2.99
C ARG A 120 3.70 -14.64 3.19
N ALA A 121 3.49 -15.79 2.58
CA ALA A 121 4.50 -16.82 2.47
C ALA A 121 4.57 -17.32 1.01
N HIS A 122 5.79 -17.51 0.52
CA HIS A 122 6.10 -18.09 -0.78
C HIS A 122 6.98 -19.32 -0.56
N ALA A 123 6.46 -20.49 -0.84
CA ALA A 123 7.20 -21.74 -0.86
C ALA A 123 7.48 -22.12 -2.32
N ASP A 124 8.73 -22.25 -2.67
CA ASP A 124 9.20 -22.50 -4.02
C ASP A 124 9.85 -23.87 -4.13
N TYR A 125 9.70 -24.49 -5.30
CA TYR A 125 10.53 -25.58 -5.76
C TYR A 125 11.16 -25.17 -7.09
N ARG A 126 12.44 -25.46 -7.25
CA ARG A 126 13.18 -25.23 -8.49
C ARG A 126 13.89 -26.50 -8.92
N SER A 127 13.81 -26.82 -10.22
CA SER A 127 14.51 -27.93 -10.85
C SER A 127 15.21 -27.41 -12.08
N PHE A 128 16.49 -27.73 -12.20
CA PHE A 128 17.33 -27.34 -13.32
C PHE A 128 17.66 -28.60 -14.17
N SER A 129 17.59 -28.48 -15.49
CA SER A 129 17.74 -29.62 -16.39
C SER A 129 19.18 -30.04 -16.59
N ASP A 130 20.11 -29.11 -16.47
CA ASP A 130 21.52 -29.41 -16.61
C ASP A 130 22.15 -29.40 -15.20
N ASN A 131 22.66 -30.58 -14.84
CA ASN A 131 23.31 -30.84 -13.58
C ASN A 131 24.65 -30.10 -13.47
N SER A 132 24.67 -28.80 -13.69
CA SER A 132 25.78 -28.02 -13.22
C SER A 132 25.78 -28.17 -11.71
N THR A 133 26.80 -28.80 -11.18
CA THR A 133 27.02 -28.99 -9.75
C THR A 133 27.36 -27.70 -9.03
N ASN A 134 26.88 -26.57 -9.56
CA ASN A 134 26.90 -25.28 -8.90
C ASN A 134 25.85 -25.29 -7.78
N ALA A 135 26.23 -24.95 -6.58
CA ALA A 135 25.35 -24.92 -5.42
C ALA A 135 24.06 -24.08 -5.63
N ASN A 136 24.08 -23.12 -6.57
CA ASN A 136 22.94 -22.29 -6.91
C ASN A 136 21.95 -22.92 -7.90
N SER A 137 22.36 -23.96 -8.65
CA SER A 137 21.49 -24.68 -9.60
C SER A 137 21.05 -26.04 -9.06
N ALA A 138 21.19 -26.30 -7.77
CA ALA A 138 20.68 -27.51 -7.17
C ALA A 138 19.16 -27.51 -7.14
N ASN A 139 18.54 -28.64 -7.45
CA ASN A 139 17.12 -28.85 -7.26
C ASN A 139 16.77 -28.66 -5.80
N THR A 140 15.87 -27.73 -5.47
CA THR A 140 15.68 -27.34 -4.08
C THR A 140 14.27 -26.85 -3.77
N PHE A 141 13.85 -27.09 -2.54
CA PHE A 141 12.75 -26.39 -1.92
C PHE A 141 13.29 -25.18 -1.15
N ASP A 142 12.60 -24.04 -1.25
CA ASP A 142 13.00 -22.79 -0.61
C ASP A 142 11.77 -22.03 -0.10
N VAL A 143 11.90 -21.42 1.06
CA VAL A 143 10.94 -20.39 1.52
C VAL A 143 11.42 -19.04 1.02
N ARG A 144 11.01 -18.70 -0.18
CA ARG A 144 11.48 -17.51 -0.90
C ARG A 144 11.16 -16.20 -0.20
N ARG A 145 10.00 -16.11 0.47
CA ARG A 145 9.55 -14.96 1.26
C ARG A 145 8.65 -15.42 2.39
N ALA A 146 8.86 -14.88 3.56
CA ALA A 146 7.92 -14.99 4.67
C ALA A 146 7.82 -13.62 5.34
N TYR A 147 6.71 -12.91 5.11
CA TYR A 147 6.53 -11.54 5.59
C TYR A 147 5.41 -11.48 6.60
N ILE A 148 5.63 -10.74 7.66
CA ILE A 148 4.61 -10.36 8.63
C ILE A 148 4.67 -8.85 8.83
N GLY A 149 3.51 -8.21 8.91
CA GLY A 149 3.46 -6.76 9.00
C GLY A 149 2.18 -6.24 9.64
N ILE A 150 2.25 -4.98 9.99
CA ILE A 150 1.14 -4.18 10.50
C ILE A 150 1.01 -2.96 9.61
N ALA A 151 -0.17 -2.79 9.02
CA ALA A 151 -0.50 -1.62 8.20
C ALA A 151 -1.79 -0.98 8.71
N GLY A 152 -1.99 0.31 8.45
CA GLY A 152 -3.21 0.94 8.93
C GLY A 152 -3.38 2.40 8.57
N LYS A 153 -4.41 2.98 9.20
CA LYS A 153 -4.75 4.41 9.10
C LYS A 153 -4.85 5.03 10.48
N LEU A 154 -4.43 6.28 10.58
CA LEU A 154 -4.61 7.13 11.75
C LEU A 154 -5.24 8.45 11.28
N TYR A 155 -6.28 8.92 11.98
CA TYR A 155 -6.96 10.18 11.66
C TYR A 155 -7.35 10.30 10.17
N LYS A 156 -7.78 9.15 9.56
CA LYS A 156 -8.25 9.04 8.16
C LYS A 156 -7.17 9.28 7.10
N ASP A 157 -6.34 10.31 7.25
CA ASP A 157 -5.43 10.81 6.21
C ASP A 157 -3.99 10.30 6.34
N TRP A 158 -3.62 9.78 7.52
CA TRP A 158 -2.31 9.18 7.75
C TRP A 158 -2.38 7.67 7.58
N THR A 159 -1.52 7.13 6.72
CA THR A 159 -1.38 5.68 6.52
C THR A 159 0.04 5.24 6.82
N PHE A 160 0.19 4.02 7.31
CA PHE A 160 1.50 3.44 7.63
C PHE A 160 1.55 1.96 7.27
N ASP A 161 2.75 1.46 7.06
CA ASP A 161 3.04 0.02 6.90
C ASP A 161 4.41 -0.26 7.52
N VAL A 162 4.45 -1.26 8.38
CA VAL A 162 5.69 -1.81 8.96
C VAL A 162 5.66 -3.32 8.75
N THR A 163 6.51 -3.79 7.86
CA THR A 163 6.58 -5.21 7.46
C THR A 163 8.01 -5.72 7.57
N ALA A 164 8.19 -6.89 8.16
CA ALA A 164 9.46 -7.59 8.26
C ALA A 164 9.47 -8.86 7.38
N ASP A 165 10.63 -9.20 6.82
CA ASP A 165 10.93 -10.48 6.19
C ASP A 165 11.61 -11.40 7.22
N VAL A 166 11.03 -12.55 7.47
CA VAL A 166 11.51 -13.55 8.43
C VAL A 166 11.99 -14.83 7.77
N ALA A 167 12.07 -14.86 6.41
CA ALA A 167 12.39 -16.08 5.68
C ALA A 167 13.88 -16.44 5.64
N GLN A 168 14.75 -15.46 5.53
CA GLN A 168 16.10 -15.71 4.95
C GLN A 168 17.29 -15.24 5.77
N SER A 169 17.14 -14.95 7.03
CA SER A 169 18.29 -14.58 7.85
C SER A 169 18.17 -15.10 9.28
N SER A 170 19.29 -15.18 9.96
CA SER A 170 19.36 -15.48 11.39
C SER A 170 18.58 -14.45 12.25
N SER A 171 18.19 -13.33 11.65
CA SER A 171 17.36 -12.29 12.28
C SER A 171 16.36 -11.70 11.27
N PRO A 172 15.14 -11.34 11.70
CA PRO A 172 14.18 -10.65 10.86
C PRO A 172 14.76 -9.36 10.27
N GLN A 173 14.49 -9.12 8.98
CA GLN A 173 14.92 -7.91 8.29
C GLN A 173 13.74 -7.02 7.97
N LEU A 174 13.91 -5.72 8.16
CA LEU A 174 12.89 -4.75 7.77
C LEU A 174 12.67 -4.81 6.26
N ASP A 175 11.42 -5.06 5.83
CA ASP A 175 11.05 -5.01 4.42
C ASP A 175 10.58 -3.61 4.03
N VAL A 176 9.59 -3.08 4.74
CA VAL A 176 9.15 -1.68 4.63
C VAL A 176 8.84 -1.12 6.01
N ALA A 177 9.03 0.19 6.18
CA ALA A 177 8.55 0.95 7.32
C ALA A 177 8.37 2.40 6.89
N TRP A 178 7.12 2.83 6.72
CA TRP A 178 6.84 4.17 6.23
C TRP A 178 5.57 4.74 6.82
N LEU A 179 5.53 6.08 6.85
CA LEU A 179 4.36 6.90 7.15
C LEU A 179 4.03 7.74 5.93
N ASN A 180 2.75 7.84 5.58
CA ASN A 180 2.24 8.61 4.45
C ASN A 180 1.09 9.52 4.87
N TYR A 181 1.15 10.79 4.51
CA TYR A 181 0.03 11.73 4.59
C TYR A 181 -0.67 11.81 3.24
N GLY A 182 -1.95 11.44 3.19
CA GLY A 182 -2.77 11.34 1.99
C GLY A 182 -4.01 12.23 1.98
N GLY A 183 -4.07 13.26 2.86
CA GLY A 183 -5.24 14.15 2.95
C GLY A 183 -5.50 15.01 1.71
N PHE A 184 -4.50 15.16 0.86
CA PHE A 184 -4.64 15.85 -0.43
C PHE A 184 -4.18 14.92 -1.58
N LYS A 185 -5.13 14.32 -2.29
CA LYS A 185 -4.88 13.30 -3.32
C LYS A 185 -3.89 13.70 -4.41
N PRO A 186 -3.92 14.93 -4.95
CA PRO A 186 -2.94 15.37 -5.94
C PRO A 186 -1.51 15.40 -5.44
N VAL A 187 -1.29 15.66 -4.14
CA VAL A 187 0.03 15.71 -3.53
C VAL A 187 -0.02 15.06 -2.15
N GLN A 188 0.62 13.91 -2.04
CA GLN A 188 0.79 13.15 -0.82
C GLN A 188 2.27 13.14 -0.44
N ALA A 189 2.58 12.96 0.83
CA ALA A 189 3.95 12.89 1.31
C ALA A 189 4.19 11.57 2.06
N ARG A 190 5.29 10.90 1.74
CA ARG A 190 5.71 9.65 2.38
C ARG A 190 7.14 9.76 2.87
N ALA A 191 7.43 9.19 4.03
CA ALA A 191 8.79 9.08 4.57
C ALA A 191 9.00 7.70 5.19
N GLY A 192 10.25 7.19 5.13
CA GLY A 192 10.64 5.90 5.66
C GLY A 192 11.34 5.00 4.66
N GLN A 193 11.23 3.68 4.82
CA GLN A 193 11.71 2.68 3.87
C GLN A 193 10.53 2.15 3.03
N PHE A 194 10.56 2.39 1.73
CA PHE A 194 9.50 2.02 0.79
C PHE A 194 10.08 1.80 -0.62
N LYS A 195 9.28 1.27 -1.54
CA LYS A 195 9.65 1.14 -2.96
C LYS A 195 9.79 2.51 -3.60
N MET A 196 10.91 2.73 -4.28
CA MET A 196 11.16 3.96 -5.02
C MET A 196 10.26 4.07 -6.25
N PRO A 197 9.85 5.29 -6.66
CA PRO A 197 8.97 5.49 -7.80
C PRO A 197 9.76 5.36 -9.10
N PHE A 198 9.81 4.16 -9.71
CA PHE A 198 10.58 3.96 -10.94
C PHE A 198 9.90 2.98 -11.91
N SER A 199 9.81 1.70 -11.66
CA SER A 199 9.40 0.63 -12.59
C SER A 199 7.99 0.10 -12.27
N LEU A 200 7.18 -0.20 -13.28
CA LEU A 200 5.87 -0.82 -13.15
C LEU A 200 5.98 -2.22 -12.50
N GLU A 201 6.92 -3.04 -12.98
CA GLU A 201 7.13 -4.39 -12.45
C GLU A 201 7.63 -4.35 -10.99
N GLU A 202 8.56 -3.42 -10.64
CA GLU A 202 9.00 -3.29 -9.26
C GLU A 202 7.88 -2.76 -8.36
N LEU A 203 7.11 -1.76 -8.77
CA LEU A 203 6.01 -1.20 -7.99
C LEU A 203 4.87 -2.19 -7.81
N THR A 204 4.61 -3.06 -8.78
CA THR A 204 3.72 -4.21 -8.62
C THR A 204 4.25 -5.10 -7.48
N SER A 205 3.39 -5.33 -6.49
CA SER A 205 3.77 -6.16 -5.34
C SER A 205 4.16 -7.57 -5.81
N SER A 206 5.20 -8.17 -5.20
CA SER A 206 5.55 -9.57 -5.47
C SER A 206 4.45 -10.59 -5.12
N ARG A 207 3.34 -10.14 -4.51
CA ARG A 207 2.11 -10.93 -4.37
C ARG A 207 1.36 -11.08 -5.70
N PHE A 208 1.59 -10.16 -6.67
CA PHE A 208 0.73 -9.94 -7.82
C PHE A 208 1.48 -9.91 -9.15
N ILE A 209 2.80 -10.13 -9.13
CA ILE A 209 3.60 -10.25 -10.36
C ILE A 209 3.11 -11.41 -11.23
N ASP A 210 3.37 -11.32 -12.50
CA ASP A 210 2.82 -12.23 -13.51
C ASP A 210 3.51 -13.59 -13.50
N PHE A 211 4.80 -13.61 -13.36
CA PHE A 211 5.62 -14.82 -13.25
C PHE A 211 6.14 -15.01 -11.82
N GLN A 212 6.80 -16.13 -11.54
CA GLN A 212 7.33 -16.45 -10.23
C GLN A 212 8.39 -15.44 -9.75
N GLU A 213 9.26 -15.01 -10.66
CA GLU A 213 10.24 -13.95 -10.42
C GLU A 213 10.08 -12.82 -11.43
N ARG A 214 10.65 -11.65 -11.13
CA ARG A 214 10.68 -10.49 -12.02
C ARG A 214 11.68 -10.73 -13.16
N SER A 215 11.53 -9.93 -14.21
CA SER A 215 12.44 -9.88 -15.35
C SER A 215 13.87 -9.44 -14.95
N LEU A 216 14.82 -9.61 -15.87
CA LEU A 216 16.19 -9.15 -15.67
C LEU A 216 16.29 -7.62 -15.48
N VAL A 217 15.33 -6.86 -16.01
CA VAL A 217 15.21 -5.39 -15.78
C VAL A 217 15.24 -5.04 -14.30
N ASN A 218 14.70 -5.89 -13.44
CA ASN A 218 14.64 -5.63 -12.01
C ASN A 218 16.02 -5.56 -11.33
N SER A 219 17.08 -6.04 -11.98
CA SER A 219 18.45 -5.90 -11.47
C SER A 219 18.99 -4.48 -11.57
N LEU A 220 18.41 -3.64 -12.43
CA LEU A 220 18.85 -2.27 -12.71
C LEU A 220 18.00 -1.20 -12.02
N VAL A 221 16.77 -1.53 -11.60
CA VAL A 221 15.85 -0.54 -11.02
C VAL A 221 16.14 -0.26 -9.55
N PRO A 222 15.91 0.98 -9.06
CA PRO A 222 15.95 1.24 -7.64
C PRO A 222 14.82 0.47 -6.94
N GLY A 223 15.18 -0.34 -5.98
CA GLY A 223 14.22 -1.15 -5.23
C GLY A 223 13.59 -0.38 -4.05
N LYS A 224 13.69 -0.98 -2.86
CA LYS A 224 13.29 -0.31 -1.61
C LYS A 224 14.48 0.43 -1.03
N GLU A 225 14.23 1.68 -0.66
CA GLU A 225 15.24 2.53 -0.04
C GLU A 225 14.64 3.39 1.07
N ARG A 226 15.50 3.98 1.89
CA ARG A 226 15.12 4.96 2.91
C ARG A 226 15.16 6.35 2.32
N GLY A 227 14.07 7.10 2.52
CA GLY A 227 13.95 8.44 1.97
C GLY A 227 12.62 9.08 2.23
N ALA A 228 12.37 10.16 1.47
CA ALA A 228 11.11 10.87 1.45
C ALA A 228 10.62 10.99 0.00
N MET A 229 9.30 11.03 -0.19
CA MET A 229 8.68 11.07 -1.51
C MET A 229 7.44 11.97 -1.48
N LEU A 230 7.30 12.80 -2.50
CA LEU A 230 6.03 13.41 -2.88
C LEU A 230 5.43 12.60 -4.04
N HIS A 231 4.16 12.26 -3.95
CA HIS A 231 3.48 11.47 -4.96
C HIS A 231 1.99 11.78 -5.02
N GLY A 232 1.33 11.39 -6.08
CA GLY A 232 -0.10 11.62 -6.18
C GLY A 232 -0.67 11.39 -7.57
N SER A 233 -1.91 11.84 -7.73
CA SER A 233 -2.69 11.79 -8.97
C SER A 233 -3.35 13.16 -9.18
N PRO A 234 -2.67 14.10 -9.85
CA PRO A 234 -3.16 15.47 -10.03
C PRO A 234 -4.41 15.56 -10.91
N PHE A 235 -4.59 14.62 -11.85
CA PHE A 235 -5.78 14.53 -12.68
C PHE A 235 -6.12 13.06 -12.97
N LYS A 236 -7.30 12.82 -13.50
CA LYS A 236 -7.82 11.47 -13.75
C LYS A 236 -6.85 10.67 -14.64
N GLY A 237 -6.51 9.46 -14.21
CA GLY A 237 -5.60 8.56 -14.91
C GLY A 237 -4.11 8.91 -14.76
N SER A 238 -3.75 10.05 -14.19
CA SER A 238 -2.35 10.40 -13.97
C SER A 238 -1.81 9.83 -12.66
N PHE A 239 -0.50 9.67 -12.60
CA PHE A 239 0.25 9.37 -11.39
C PHE A 239 1.67 9.91 -11.50
N TYR A 240 2.25 10.29 -10.38
CA TYR A 240 3.65 10.67 -10.29
C TYR A 240 4.24 10.30 -8.93
N GLY A 241 5.55 10.24 -8.87
CA GLY A 241 6.35 10.17 -7.66
C GLY A 241 7.67 10.88 -7.86
N ALA A 242 8.11 11.64 -6.85
CA ALA A 242 9.44 12.25 -6.79
C ALA A 242 10.01 11.98 -5.40
N ALA A 243 11.14 11.29 -5.34
CA ALA A 243 11.75 10.82 -4.11
C ALA A 243 13.19 11.31 -3.98
N LEU A 244 13.59 11.53 -2.74
CA LEU A 244 14.98 11.69 -2.33
C LEU A 244 15.32 10.51 -1.42
N SER A 245 16.36 9.73 -1.75
CA SER A 245 16.74 8.53 -1.00
C SER A 245 18.25 8.48 -0.72
N ASN A 246 18.65 7.52 0.13
CA ASN A 246 20.08 7.31 0.41
C ASN A 246 20.85 6.67 -0.75
N GLY A 247 20.20 6.15 -1.79
CA GLY A 247 20.87 5.49 -2.94
C GLY A 247 21.58 4.18 -2.64
N ALA A 248 21.60 3.76 -1.37
CA ALA A 248 22.39 2.64 -0.87
C ALA A 248 21.59 1.31 -0.74
N GLY A 249 20.34 1.30 -1.25
CA GLY A 249 19.48 0.12 -1.24
C GLY A 249 18.77 -0.14 0.08
N LYS A 250 18.16 -1.32 0.16
CA LYS A 250 17.34 -1.77 1.28
C LYS A 250 18.18 -1.93 2.56
N ASN A 251 17.65 -1.43 3.68
CA ASN A 251 18.24 -1.55 5.03
C ASN A 251 19.58 -0.86 5.23
N ALA A 252 20.02 -0.02 4.30
CA ALA A 252 21.21 0.79 4.50
C ALA A 252 20.99 1.79 5.63
N ASN A 253 21.78 1.66 6.69
CA ASN A 253 21.76 2.48 7.89
C ASN A 253 22.93 3.45 7.91
N GLU A 254 22.87 4.42 8.80
CA GLU A 254 24.00 5.23 9.22
C GLU A 254 25.21 4.32 9.57
N GLY A 255 26.36 4.65 9.03
CA GLY A 255 27.59 3.83 9.21
C GLY A 255 27.81 2.75 8.15
N ASN A 256 26.85 2.47 7.26
CA ASN A 256 27.01 1.51 6.16
C ASN A 256 27.42 2.21 4.86
N ALA A 257 28.57 2.83 4.77
CA ALA A 257 29.09 3.50 3.57
C ALA A 257 28.04 4.41 2.87
N ILE A 258 27.16 5.03 3.66
CA ILE A 258 26.21 6.01 3.17
C ILE A 258 26.98 7.29 2.93
N GLN A 259 27.02 7.72 1.67
CA GLN A 259 27.59 9.01 1.31
C GLN A 259 26.58 10.14 1.59
N ASP A 260 27.08 11.38 1.67
CA ASP A 260 26.24 12.57 1.79
C ASP A 260 25.39 12.79 0.53
N SER A 261 25.81 12.27 -0.63
CA SER A 261 25.03 12.33 -1.85
C SER A 261 23.78 11.45 -1.74
N LYS A 262 22.68 11.97 -2.30
CA LYS A 262 21.39 11.31 -2.29
C LYS A 262 20.95 11.02 -3.72
N ASP A 263 20.25 9.90 -3.91
CA ASP A 263 19.55 9.64 -5.18
C ASP A 263 18.29 10.48 -5.25
N ILE A 264 18.11 11.17 -6.37
CA ILE A 264 16.85 11.79 -6.78
C ILE A 264 16.18 10.81 -7.75
N ILE A 265 14.96 10.45 -7.48
CA ILE A 265 14.22 9.46 -8.27
C ILE A 265 12.86 10.04 -8.62
N ALA A 266 12.50 10.02 -9.89
CA ALA A 266 11.21 10.52 -10.36
C ALA A 266 10.57 9.53 -11.32
N ARG A 267 9.24 9.44 -11.26
CA ARG A 267 8.38 8.68 -12.18
C ARG A 267 7.16 9.49 -12.52
N LEU A 268 6.77 9.50 -13.78
CA LEU A 268 5.56 10.16 -14.26
C LEU A 268 4.87 9.26 -15.26
N GLY A 269 3.55 9.14 -15.15
CA GLY A 269 2.79 8.33 -16.10
C GLY A 269 1.29 8.59 -16.10
N VAL A 270 0.65 7.95 -17.06
CA VAL A 270 -0.79 8.05 -17.27
C VAL A 270 -1.39 6.70 -17.64
N ASN A 271 -2.63 6.47 -17.25
CA ASN A 271 -3.53 5.48 -17.84
C ASN A 271 -4.53 6.22 -18.74
N ALA A 272 -4.22 6.32 -20.02
CA ALA A 272 -5.04 7.05 -20.98
C ALA A 272 -6.43 6.43 -21.21
N ALA A 273 -6.62 5.14 -20.91
CA ALA A 273 -7.93 4.49 -20.97
C ALA A 273 -8.97 5.17 -20.06
N GLU A 274 -8.53 5.78 -18.95
CA GLU A 274 -9.43 6.53 -18.07
C GLU A 274 -9.99 7.79 -18.72
N TRP A 275 -9.26 8.42 -19.64
CA TRP A 275 -9.73 9.58 -20.40
C TRP A 275 -10.81 9.19 -21.41
N LEU A 276 -10.65 7.98 -22.00
CA LEU A 276 -11.63 7.40 -22.92
C LEU A 276 -12.87 6.88 -22.21
N GLY A 277 -12.87 6.86 -20.86
CA GLY A 277 -13.97 6.31 -20.06
C GLY A 277 -14.13 4.80 -20.15
N ASN A 278 -13.15 4.09 -20.75
CA ASN A 278 -13.17 2.65 -20.91
C ASN A 278 -12.69 1.96 -19.63
N LYS A 279 -13.59 1.27 -18.93
CA LYS A 279 -13.33 0.56 -17.68
C LYS A 279 -12.73 -0.85 -17.87
N ASP A 280 -12.75 -1.36 -19.09
CA ASP A 280 -12.27 -2.70 -19.43
C ASP A 280 -10.83 -2.67 -19.97
N MET A 281 -10.26 -1.48 -20.07
CA MET A 281 -8.96 -1.23 -20.70
C MET A 281 -7.97 -0.58 -19.72
N VAL A 282 -6.69 -0.91 -19.88
CA VAL A 282 -5.55 -0.17 -19.37
C VAL A 282 -4.72 0.30 -20.56
N LEU A 283 -4.38 1.56 -20.60
CA LEU A 283 -3.44 2.15 -21.55
C LEU A 283 -2.41 2.95 -20.74
N HIS A 284 -1.48 2.21 -20.15
CA HIS A 284 -0.44 2.74 -19.27
C HIS A 284 0.79 3.12 -20.09
N VAL A 285 1.24 4.34 -19.92
CA VAL A 285 2.52 4.83 -20.43
C VAL A 285 3.18 5.60 -19.28
N ALA A 286 4.43 5.28 -18.98
CA ALA A 286 5.18 5.98 -17.95
C ALA A 286 6.68 6.03 -18.27
N GLY A 287 7.37 6.95 -17.60
CA GLY A 287 8.81 7.04 -17.61
C GLY A 287 9.35 7.28 -16.20
N GLY A 288 10.54 6.77 -15.96
CA GLY A 288 11.28 6.91 -14.72
C GLY A 288 12.67 7.47 -14.98
N TYR A 289 13.17 8.30 -14.08
CA TYR A 289 14.53 8.82 -14.07
C TYR A 289 15.09 8.77 -12.65
N SER A 290 16.35 8.39 -12.51
CA SER A 290 17.05 8.56 -11.24
C SER A 290 18.50 8.98 -11.48
N THR A 291 19.00 9.82 -10.58
CA THR A 291 20.41 10.24 -10.56
C THR A 291 20.91 10.29 -9.13
N GLY A 292 22.17 9.96 -8.96
CA GLY A 292 22.86 9.98 -7.67
C GLY A 292 24.28 9.47 -7.80
N THR A 293 24.98 9.45 -6.68
CA THR A 293 26.38 9.01 -6.61
C THR A 293 26.48 7.80 -5.71
N VAL A 294 27.22 6.79 -6.13
CA VAL A 294 27.53 5.61 -5.30
C VAL A 294 29.01 5.60 -4.96
N PRO A 295 29.42 5.02 -3.81
CA PRO A 295 30.82 4.93 -3.47
C PRO A 295 31.57 4.04 -4.46
N GLY A 296 32.79 4.42 -4.81
CA GLY A 296 33.70 3.55 -5.54
C GLY A 296 34.07 2.32 -4.73
N GLY A 297 34.56 1.30 -5.42
CA GLY A 297 34.86 0.00 -4.81
C GLY A 297 33.63 -0.93 -4.74
N VAL A 298 32.52 -0.60 -5.41
CA VAL A 298 31.32 -1.44 -5.50
C VAL A 298 31.06 -1.88 -6.95
N SER A 299 30.43 -3.03 -7.11
CA SER A 299 29.93 -3.49 -8.42
C SER A 299 28.65 -2.74 -8.79
N PRO A 300 28.40 -2.41 -10.09
CA PRO A 300 27.19 -1.72 -10.55
C PRO A 300 25.92 -2.51 -10.25
N VAL A 301 26.01 -3.84 -10.11
CA VAL A 301 24.89 -4.75 -9.89
C VAL A 301 24.95 -5.49 -8.54
N GLY A 302 25.72 -4.97 -7.59
CA GLY A 302 25.87 -5.58 -6.27
C GLY A 302 26.48 -6.98 -6.31
N GLY A 303 25.76 -8.00 -5.85
CA GLY A 303 26.24 -9.39 -5.80
C GLY A 303 26.18 -10.15 -7.12
N GLY A 304 25.91 -9.46 -8.24
CA GLY A 304 25.77 -10.03 -9.57
C GLY A 304 24.33 -10.28 -10.00
N VAL A 305 24.13 -10.52 -11.29
CA VAL A 305 22.82 -10.78 -11.91
C VAL A 305 22.63 -12.29 -12.08
N ARG A 306 21.52 -12.79 -11.57
CA ARG A 306 21.12 -14.18 -11.69
C ARG A 306 20.08 -14.35 -12.78
N THR A 307 20.04 -15.57 -13.34
CA THR A 307 18.96 -15.98 -14.24
C THR A 307 17.57 -15.80 -13.59
N GLU A 308 16.51 -15.68 -14.40
CA GLU A 308 15.14 -15.61 -13.86
C GLU A 308 14.73 -16.88 -13.12
N GLY A 309 15.27 -18.03 -13.49
CA GLY A 309 15.14 -19.29 -12.74
C GLY A 309 15.81 -19.25 -11.36
N ARG A 310 16.66 -18.25 -11.11
CA ARG A 310 17.47 -18.07 -9.91
C ARG A 310 18.52 -19.17 -9.70
N GLY A 311 18.97 -19.79 -10.78
CA GLY A 311 20.07 -20.72 -10.81
C GLY A 311 21.42 -20.01 -10.83
N LEU A 312 22.03 -19.93 -11.98
CA LEU A 312 23.36 -19.35 -12.17
C LEU A 312 23.35 -17.82 -11.95
N THR A 313 24.44 -17.33 -11.36
CA THR A 313 24.83 -15.92 -11.53
C THR A 313 25.59 -15.83 -12.83
N PHE A 314 25.04 -15.18 -13.83
CA PHE A 314 25.64 -15.11 -15.17
C PHE A 314 26.50 -13.86 -15.35
N PHE A 315 26.20 -12.76 -14.70
CA PHE A 315 26.95 -11.52 -14.79
C PHE A 315 27.38 -11.03 -13.42
N ASN A 316 28.61 -10.66 -13.30
CA ASN A 316 29.18 -9.80 -12.30
C ASN A 316 30.43 -9.14 -12.91
N THR A 317 30.84 -8.01 -12.36
CA THR A 317 32.02 -7.29 -12.83
C THR A 317 32.82 -6.77 -11.65
N ALA A 318 34.07 -6.38 -11.91
CA ALA A 318 34.90 -5.73 -10.93
C ALA A 318 34.26 -4.45 -10.39
N SER A 319 34.67 -4.06 -9.21
CA SER A 319 34.23 -2.80 -8.59
C SER A 319 34.60 -1.59 -9.46
N MET A 320 33.70 -0.64 -9.53
CA MET A 320 33.93 0.65 -10.19
C MET A 320 34.80 1.53 -9.30
N GLY A 321 35.89 2.03 -9.84
CA GLY A 321 36.85 2.86 -9.10
C GLY A 321 37.46 2.14 -7.88
N SER A 322 37.99 2.91 -6.94
CA SER A 322 38.54 2.46 -5.66
C SER A 322 37.77 3.12 -4.50
N ALA A 323 38.00 2.67 -3.28
CA ALA A 323 37.46 3.33 -2.09
C ALA A 323 37.89 4.82 -2.09
N GLY A 324 36.91 5.71 -1.90
CA GLY A 324 37.08 7.17 -1.98
C GLY A 324 36.88 7.79 -3.38
N THR A 325 36.58 6.96 -4.40
CA THR A 325 36.14 7.48 -5.72
C THR A 325 34.63 7.62 -5.69
N ASP A 326 34.09 8.70 -6.21
CA ASP A 326 32.67 8.87 -6.48
C ASP A 326 32.34 8.30 -7.86
N VAL A 327 31.25 7.56 -7.96
CA VAL A 327 30.72 7.04 -9.22
C VAL A 327 29.32 7.63 -9.43
N ASP A 328 29.19 8.48 -10.42
CA ASP A 328 27.90 9.02 -10.81
C ASP A 328 27.06 7.92 -11.47
N ARG A 329 25.81 7.81 -11.07
CA ARG A 329 24.88 6.82 -11.58
C ARG A 329 23.62 7.49 -12.05
N GLU A 330 23.25 7.27 -13.30
CA GLU A 330 21.98 7.69 -13.86
C GLU A 330 21.17 6.47 -14.32
N ARG A 331 19.84 6.52 -14.20
CA ARG A 331 18.93 5.49 -14.73
C ARG A 331 17.80 6.17 -15.48
N LEU A 332 17.51 5.67 -16.66
CA LEU A 332 16.34 6.05 -17.47
C LEU A 332 15.48 4.81 -17.69
N GLY A 333 14.19 4.92 -17.43
CA GLY A 333 13.22 3.83 -17.62
C GLY A 333 12.03 4.26 -18.45
N GLY A 334 11.55 3.37 -19.31
CA GLY A 334 10.31 3.51 -20.08
C GLY A 334 9.38 2.32 -19.79
N GLU A 335 8.08 2.58 -19.66
CA GLU A 335 7.07 1.59 -19.28
C GLU A 335 5.87 1.68 -20.21
N LEU A 336 5.38 0.52 -20.66
CA LEU A 336 4.15 0.39 -21.43
C LEU A 336 3.35 -0.81 -20.92
N SER A 337 2.05 -0.63 -20.70
CA SER A 337 1.13 -1.74 -20.47
C SER A 337 -0.21 -1.48 -21.13
N LEU A 338 -0.60 -2.40 -22.02
CA LEU A 338 -1.85 -2.40 -22.73
C LEU A 338 -2.66 -3.60 -22.26
N ALA A 339 -3.84 -3.36 -21.68
CA ALA A 339 -4.74 -4.44 -21.32
C ALA A 339 -6.15 -4.16 -21.83
N TRP A 340 -6.79 -5.20 -22.36
CA TRP A 340 -8.20 -5.16 -22.76
C TRP A 340 -8.89 -6.44 -22.32
N GLY A 341 -9.81 -6.30 -21.40
CA GLY A 341 -10.48 -7.44 -20.78
C GLY A 341 -9.46 -8.43 -20.19
N PRO A 342 -9.41 -9.69 -20.67
CA PRO A 342 -8.56 -10.73 -20.13
C PRO A 342 -7.13 -10.77 -20.71
N ILE A 343 -6.79 -9.92 -21.66
CA ILE A 343 -5.48 -9.92 -22.33
C ILE A 343 -4.68 -8.70 -21.88
N LYS A 344 -3.39 -8.89 -21.61
CA LYS A 344 -2.43 -7.85 -21.26
C LYS A 344 -1.12 -8.05 -22.01
N ALA A 345 -0.61 -6.99 -22.62
CA ALA A 345 0.76 -6.87 -23.07
C ALA A 345 1.47 -5.82 -22.24
N GLN A 346 2.68 -6.10 -21.77
CA GLN A 346 3.46 -5.21 -20.93
C GLN A 346 4.93 -5.30 -21.30
N GLY A 347 5.66 -4.20 -21.16
CA GLY A 347 7.09 -4.16 -21.35
C GLY A 347 7.71 -2.95 -20.66
N GLU A 348 8.97 -3.11 -20.29
CA GLU A 348 9.81 -2.04 -19.75
C GLU A 348 11.20 -2.12 -20.37
N TYR A 349 11.82 -0.97 -20.52
CA TYR A 349 13.23 -0.79 -20.87
C TYR A 349 13.88 0.07 -19.80
N VAL A 350 15.07 -0.32 -19.33
CA VAL A 350 15.87 0.44 -18.39
C VAL A 350 17.31 0.50 -18.86
N LYS A 351 17.86 1.69 -18.89
CA LYS A 351 19.28 1.97 -19.09
C LYS A 351 19.87 2.54 -17.81
N SER A 352 21.00 2.00 -17.37
CA SER A 352 21.79 2.50 -16.25
C SER A 352 23.16 2.92 -16.76
N ASN A 353 23.52 4.19 -16.59
CA ASN A 353 24.82 4.75 -16.94
C ASN A 353 25.65 4.98 -15.65
N PHE A 354 26.95 4.72 -15.73
CA PHE A 354 27.90 4.87 -14.65
C PHE A 354 29.14 5.64 -15.14
N GLN A 355 29.46 6.73 -14.46
CA GLN A 355 30.61 7.57 -14.80
C GLN A 355 31.53 7.73 -13.60
N TRP A 356 32.84 7.53 -13.81
CA TRP A 356 33.85 7.73 -12.79
C TRP A 356 35.21 8.00 -13.38
N THR A 357 36.14 8.48 -12.56
CA THR A 357 37.56 8.65 -12.92
C THR A 357 38.44 7.79 -12.01
N ALA A 358 39.29 6.99 -12.59
CA ALA A 358 40.27 6.20 -11.87
C ALA A 358 41.66 6.36 -12.51
N ALA A 359 42.69 6.64 -11.68
CA ALA A 359 44.08 6.87 -12.12
C ALA A 359 44.22 7.85 -13.29
N GLY A 360 43.39 8.91 -13.33
CA GLY A 360 43.37 9.92 -14.38
C GLY A 360 42.64 9.53 -15.67
N THR A 361 42.05 8.31 -15.72
CA THR A 361 41.26 7.84 -16.85
C THR A 361 39.77 7.96 -16.52
N GLY A 362 39.01 8.62 -17.38
CA GLY A 362 37.56 8.67 -17.30
C GLY A 362 36.92 7.38 -17.84
N PHE A 363 35.90 6.93 -17.17
CA PHE A 363 35.06 5.80 -17.58
C PHE A 363 33.60 6.27 -17.71
N ASP A 364 32.94 5.81 -18.77
CA ASP A 364 31.52 6.02 -19.04
C ASP A 364 30.98 4.71 -19.59
N ARG A 365 30.08 4.04 -18.84
CA ARG A 365 29.65 2.67 -19.13
C ARG A 365 28.16 2.50 -18.88
N ASP A 366 27.53 1.77 -19.79
CA ASP A 366 26.09 1.50 -19.77
C ASP A 366 25.80 0.03 -19.44
N ILE A 367 24.65 -0.17 -18.83
CA ILE A 367 23.98 -1.46 -18.71
C ILE A 367 22.52 -1.24 -19.12
N ASP A 368 22.04 -2.06 -20.06
CA ASP A 368 20.69 -2.02 -20.57
C ASP A 368 19.95 -3.32 -20.25
N ALA A 369 18.66 -3.22 -20.00
CA ALA A 369 17.79 -4.38 -19.91
C ALA A 369 16.37 -4.01 -20.36
N TYR A 370 15.70 -4.97 -20.99
CA TYR A 370 14.28 -4.82 -21.32
C TYR A 370 13.54 -6.16 -21.22
N TYR A 371 12.23 -6.07 -21.11
CA TYR A 371 11.35 -7.21 -21.28
C TYR A 371 10.09 -6.83 -22.04
N ALA A 372 9.48 -7.84 -22.65
CA ALA A 372 8.13 -7.79 -23.18
C ALA A 372 7.38 -9.07 -22.78
N GLU A 373 6.14 -8.92 -22.35
CA GLU A 373 5.30 -10.04 -21.93
C GLU A 373 3.89 -9.95 -22.48
N LEU A 374 3.29 -11.10 -22.71
CA LEU A 374 1.89 -11.28 -23.09
C LEU A 374 1.22 -12.23 -22.11
N MET A 375 0.10 -11.78 -21.54
CA MET A 375 -0.63 -12.49 -20.49
C MET A 375 -2.10 -12.66 -20.89
N TRP A 376 -2.68 -13.79 -20.55
CA TRP A 376 -4.08 -14.11 -20.80
C TRP A 376 -4.75 -14.77 -19.59
N LEU A 377 -5.79 -14.09 -19.06
CA LEU A 377 -6.69 -14.64 -18.05
C LEU A 377 -7.73 -15.53 -18.73
N VAL A 378 -7.44 -16.83 -18.81
CA VAL A 378 -8.26 -17.83 -19.56
C VAL A 378 -9.70 -17.87 -19.05
N THR A 379 -9.91 -17.62 -17.77
CA THR A 379 -11.22 -17.60 -17.09
C THR A 379 -11.99 -16.29 -17.26
N GLY A 380 -11.39 -15.30 -17.95
CA GLY A 380 -12.07 -14.10 -18.43
C GLY A 380 -12.20 -12.97 -17.41
N GLU A 381 -11.45 -12.95 -16.31
CA GLU A 381 -11.29 -11.78 -15.46
C GLU A 381 -10.65 -10.62 -16.26
N LYS A 382 -10.64 -9.41 -15.68
CA LYS A 382 -10.13 -8.23 -16.37
C LYS A 382 -8.91 -7.66 -15.64
N TYR A 383 -7.84 -7.38 -16.37
CA TYR A 383 -6.66 -6.72 -15.80
C TYR A 383 -6.96 -5.31 -15.30
N ALA A 384 -7.91 -4.60 -15.95
CA ALA A 384 -8.32 -3.26 -15.55
C ALA A 384 -8.89 -3.21 -14.11
N ASP A 385 -9.54 -4.29 -13.66
CA ASP A 385 -10.05 -4.38 -12.27
C ASP A 385 -8.92 -4.46 -11.24
N ALA A 386 -7.74 -4.92 -11.64
CA ALA A 386 -6.56 -5.05 -10.81
C ALA A 386 -5.58 -3.87 -10.94
N TYR A 387 -5.77 -2.95 -11.89
CA TYR A 387 -4.87 -1.81 -12.08
C TYR A 387 -5.24 -0.63 -11.19
N ARG A 388 -4.26 -0.04 -10.49
CA ARG A 388 -4.46 1.12 -9.59
C ARG A 388 -3.18 1.97 -9.51
N GLY A 389 -3.32 3.29 -9.79
CA GLY A 389 -2.26 4.27 -9.49
C GLY A 389 -0.89 3.93 -10.10
N GLY A 390 -0.84 3.39 -11.31
CA GLY A 390 0.40 3.06 -11.99
C GLY A 390 1.01 1.71 -11.61
N ALA A 391 0.25 0.78 -11.03
CA ALA A 391 0.70 -0.60 -10.74
C ALA A 391 -0.47 -1.59 -10.74
N TYR A 392 -0.16 -2.88 -10.91
CA TYR A 392 -1.14 -3.94 -10.78
C TYR A 392 -1.27 -4.44 -9.33
N SER A 393 -2.46 -4.91 -9.00
CA SER A 393 -2.85 -5.44 -7.70
C SER A 393 -3.47 -6.83 -7.83
N ALA A 394 -4.22 -7.29 -6.81
CA ALA A 394 -4.83 -8.61 -6.82
C ALA A 394 -5.88 -8.77 -7.92
N ILE A 395 -5.71 -9.78 -8.78
CA ILE A 395 -6.79 -10.36 -9.58
C ILE A 395 -7.66 -11.19 -8.65
N LYS A 396 -8.97 -10.96 -8.71
CA LYS A 396 -9.97 -11.66 -7.90
C LYS A 396 -10.73 -12.64 -8.77
N PRO A 397 -10.73 -13.94 -8.44
CA PRO A 397 -11.53 -14.92 -9.19
C PRO A 397 -13.00 -14.53 -9.21
N LYS A 398 -13.63 -14.57 -10.39
CA LYS A 398 -15.07 -14.43 -10.56
C LYS A 398 -15.81 -15.56 -9.87
N ASN A 399 -15.31 -16.78 -10.00
CA ASN A 399 -15.86 -17.99 -9.42
C ASN A 399 -14.74 -18.71 -8.65
N GLN A 400 -14.77 -18.60 -7.33
CA GLN A 400 -13.74 -19.17 -6.47
C GLN A 400 -13.80 -20.70 -6.44
N PHE A 401 -12.65 -21.35 -6.35
CA PHE A 401 -12.54 -22.79 -6.14
C PHE A 401 -13.16 -23.16 -4.78
N GLY A 402 -13.88 -24.28 -4.77
CA GLY A 402 -14.61 -24.70 -3.57
C GLY A 402 -15.99 -24.06 -3.39
N SER A 403 -16.34 -23.05 -4.22
CA SER A 403 -17.68 -22.41 -4.23
C SER A 403 -18.37 -22.60 -5.59
N GLY A 404 -18.13 -23.75 -6.25
CA GLY A 404 -18.69 -24.08 -7.57
C GLY A 404 -17.87 -23.55 -8.75
N GLY A 405 -16.73 -22.93 -8.51
CA GLY A 405 -15.83 -22.41 -9.54
C GLY A 405 -14.48 -23.13 -9.60
N TRP A 406 -13.67 -22.74 -10.59
CA TRP A 406 -12.32 -23.27 -10.79
C TRP A 406 -11.21 -22.29 -10.39
N GLY A 407 -11.57 -21.13 -9.83
CA GLY A 407 -10.62 -20.03 -9.63
C GLY A 407 -10.26 -19.34 -10.94
N THR A 408 -9.23 -18.50 -10.92
CA THR A 408 -8.67 -17.83 -12.10
C THR A 408 -7.47 -18.59 -12.62
N TRP A 409 -7.41 -18.78 -13.94
CA TRP A 409 -6.27 -19.34 -14.64
C TRP A 409 -5.67 -18.29 -15.56
N GLU A 410 -4.36 -18.14 -15.50
CA GLU A 410 -3.59 -17.18 -16.29
C GLU A 410 -2.42 -17.90 -16.96
N ILE A 411 -2.21 -17.63 -18.24
CA ILE A 411 -1.09 -18.13 -19.04
C ILE A 411 -0.30 -16.92 -19.52
N GLY A 412 1.02 -17.02 -19.54
CA GLY A 412 1.89 -15.94 -19.98
C GLY A 412 3.15 -16.39 -20.67
N LEU A 413 3.66 -15.49 -21.51
CA LEU A 413 4.95 -15.59 -22.19
C LEU A 413 5.70 -14.29 -21.93
N ARG A 414 6.97 -14.38 -21.55
CA ARG A 414 7.89 -13.25 -21.42
C ARG A 414 9.20 -13.53 -22.13
N TYR A 415 9.71 -12.53 -22.84
CA TYR A 415 11.09 -12.42 -23.28
C TYR A 415 11.76 -11.29 -22.52
N THR A 416 12.99 -11.50 -22.10
CA THR A 416 13.81 -10.48 -21.41
C THR A 416 15.25 -10.55 -21.90
N GLU A 417 15.93 -9.39 -21.94
CA GLU A 417 17.33 -9.27 -22.30
C GLU A 417 18.06 -8.38 -21.32
N PHE A 418 19.30 -8.71 -21.05
CA PHE A 418 20.24 -7.94 -20.24
C PHE A 418 21.56 -7.81 -21.01
N ASP A 419 22.03 -6.58 -21.18
CA ASP A 419 23.27 -6.23 -21.87
C ASP A 419 24.13 -5.30 -21.00
N ALA A 420 25.29 -5.80 -20.58
CA ALA A 420 26.33 -5.05 -19.90
C ALA A 420 27.63 -5.06 -20.72
N GLY A 421 27.52 -4.99 -22.05
CA GLY A 421 28.64 -5.11 -22.97
C GLY A 421 29.80 -4.13 -22.73
N ASP A 422 29.51 -2.97 -22.14
CA ASP A 422 30.54 -1.98 -21.77
C ASP A 422 31.36 -2.40 -20.55
N PHE A 423 30.88 -3.36 -19.76
CA PHE A 423 31.59 -3.87 -18.60
C PHE A 423 32.27 -5.22 -18.89
N PRO A 424 33.54 -5.40 -18.49
CA PRO A 424 34.16 -6.72 -18.56
C PRO A 424 33.46 -7.64 -17.53
N ALA A 425 32.93 -8.75 -18.00
CA ALA A 425 32.43 -9.77 -17.10
C ALA A 425 33.58 -10.37 -16.26
N SER A 426 33.29 -10.75 -15.02
CA SER A 426 34.22 -11.52 -14.21
C SER A 426 34.54 -12.87 -14.87
N ALA A 427 35.71 -13.44 -14.60
CA ALA A 427 36.14 -14.68 -15.23
C ALA A 427 35.10 -15.80 -15.09
N GLY A 428 34.77 -16.44 -16.22
CA GLY A 428 33.78 -17.51 -16.28
C GLY A 428 32.32 -17.04 -16.23
N LEU A 429 32.05 -15.74 -16.42
CA LEU A 429 30.70 -15.18 -16.55
C LEU A 429 30.54 -14.50 -17.92
N THR A 430 29.31 -14.18 -18.28
CA THR A 430 28.96 -13.42 -19.48
C THR A 430 28.42 -12.05 -19.11
N ASN A 431 28.52 -11.10 -20.04
CA ASN A 431 27.95 -9.75 -19.87
C ASN A 431 26.61 -9.58 -20.62
N LYS A 432 26.17 -10.59 -21.35
CA LYS A 432 24.87 -10.60 -22.03
C LYS A 432 24.16 -11.91 -21.82
N ALA A 433 22.84 -11.80 -21.60
CA ALA A 433 21.97 -12.96 -21.54
C ALA A 433 20.54 -12.54 -21.93
N ASP A 434 19.83 -13.47 -22.54
CA ASP A 434 18.40 -13.33 -22.75
C ASP A 434 17.64 -14.53 -22.15
N ALA A 435 16.36 -14.35 -21.87
CA ALA A 435 15.56 -15.43 -21.35
C ALA A 435 14.12 -15.41 -21.90
N VAL A 436 13.60 -16.61 -22.08
CA VAL A 436 12.19 -16.87 -22.38
C VAL A 436 11.55 -17.56 -21.17
N THR A 437 10.45 -16.99 -20.68
CA THR A 437 9.67 -17.59 -19.61
C THR A 437 8.25 -17.86 -20.08
N VAL A 438 7.81 -19.13 -19.96
CA VAL A 438 6.42 -19.55 -20.15
C VAL A 438 5.84 -19.85 -18.78
N GLY A 439 4.69 -19.24 -18.45
CA GLY A 439 4.08 -19.37 -17.13
C GLY A 439 2.62 -19.78 -17.16
N LEU A 440 2.24 -20.60 -16.18
CA LEU A 440 0.87 -20.91 -15.82
C LEU A 440 0.67 -20.50 -14.38
N LYS A 441 -0.36 -19.69 -14.11
CA LYS A 441 -0.72 -19.25 -12.76
C LYS A 441 -2.17 -19.63 -12.47
N TRP A 442 -2.38 -20.26 -11.32
CA TRP A 442 -3.70 -20.58 -10.81
C TRP A 442 -3.99 -19.81 -9.51
N ILE A 443 -5.10 -19.11 -9.48
CA ILE A 443 -5.60 -18.34 -8.33
C ILE A 443 -6.92 -18.97 -7.87
N PRO A 444 -6.90 -20.02 -7.02
CA PRO A 444 -8.12 -20.70 -6.57
C PRO A 444 -9.05 -19.77 -5.79
N VAL A 445 -8.49 -18.96 -4.91
CA VAL A 445 -9.16 -17.92 -4.11
C VAL A 445 -8.28 -16.68 -4.07
N THR A 446 -8.83 -15.54 -3.72
CA THR A 446 -8.13 -14.24 -3.79
C THR A 446 -6.73 -14.25 -3.14
N ASN A 447 -6.59 -14.98 -2.05
CA ASN A 447 -5.40 -14.94 -1.18
C ASN A 447 -4.39 -16.07 -1.44
N VAL A 448 -4.66 -16.99 -2.36
CA VAL A 448 -3.81 -18.15 -2.66
C VAL A 448 -3.46 -18.16 -4.15
N ARG A 449 -2.21 -18.47 -4.47
CA ARG A 449 -1.70 -18.58 -5.84
C ARG A 449 -0.74 -19.74 -5.96
N PHE A 450 -0.82 -20.39 -7.12
CA PHE A 450 0.16 -21.37 -7.57
C PHE A 450 0.75 -20.91 -8.89
N TYR A 451 2.05 -21.07 -9.05
CA TYR A 451 2.78 -20.78 -10.27
C TYR A 451 3.52 -22.01 -10.72
N LEU A 452 3.53 -22.21 -12.03
CA LEU A 452 4.41 -23.16 -12.75
C LEU A 452 5.05 -22.35 -13.88
N ASN A 453 6.38 -22.23 -13.88
CA ASN A 453 7.11 -21.57 -14.95
C ASN A 453 8.16 -22.51 -15.53
N TYR A 454 8.32 -22.47 -16.83
CA TYR A 454 9.51 -22.92 -17.54
C TYR A 454 10.30 -21.67 -17.93
N VAL A 455 11.57 -21.65 -17.58
CA VAL A 455 12.51 -20.55 -17.87
C VAL A 455 13.68 -21.13 -18.63
N GLN A 456 13.99 -20.57 -19.79
CA GLN A 456 15.24 -20.81 -20.49
C GLN A 456 16.00 -19.50 -20.58
N THR A 457 17.24 -19.50 -20.13
CA THR A 457 18.18 -18.38 -20.24
C THR A 457 19.34 -18.81 -21.10
N ASP A 458 19.61 -18.07 -22.18
CA ASP A 458 20.72 -18.27 -23.09
C ASP A 458 21.82 -17.24 -22.82
N PHE A 459 23.08 -17.64 -22.86
CA PHE A 459 24.25 -16.82 -22.54
C PHE A 459 25.04 -16.49 -23.78
N ASP A 460 25.38 -15.23 -24.02
CA ASP A 460 26.18 -14.79 -25.17
C ASP A 460 27.57 -15.46 -25.21
N THR A 461 28.17 -15.65 -24.02
CA THR A 461 29.39 -16.44 -23.87
C THR A 461 29.19 -17.47 -22.76
N PRO A 462 29.79 -18.69 -22.92
CA PRO A 462 29.60 -19.78 -21.98
C PRO A 462 29.94 -19.38 -20.53
N VAL A 463 29.05 -19.69 -19.60
CA VAL A 463 29.23 -19.47 -18.16
C VAL A 463 29.88 -20.67 -17.50
N ALA A 464 30.85 -20.43 -16.63
CA ALA A 464 31.55 -21.48 -15.91
C ALA A 464 30.62 -22.17 -14.90
N VAL A 465 30.65 -23.50 -14.93
CA VAL A 465 29.97 -24.39 -14.00
C VAL A 465 30.94 -25.44 -13.48
N SER A 466 30.54 -26.22 -12.45
CA SER A 466 31.39 -27.29 -11.98
C SER A 466 31.59 -28.36 -13.08
N GLY A 467 32.83 -28.51 -13.51
CA GLY A 467 33.21 -29.48 -14.53
C GLY A 467 33.21 -28.98 -15.97
N GLY A 468 33.00 -27.66 -16.20
CA GLY A 468 33.04 -27.11 -17.57
C GLY A 468 32.38 -25.75 -17.70
N THR A 469 31.73 -25.53 -18.82
CA THR A 469 30.94 -24.32 -19.15
C THR A 469 29.58 -24.73 -19.72
N THR A 470 28.61 -23.81 -19.64
CA THR A 470 27.28 -23.98 -20.24
C THR A 470 26.90 -22.73 -21.02
N ASP A 471 26.20 -22.92 -22.15
CA ASP A 471 25.68 -21.85 -22.99
C ASP A 471 24.27 -21.43 -22.58
N ASP A 472 23.58 -22.20 -21.74
CA ASP A 472 22.23 -21.94 -21.30
C ASP A 472 21.93 -22.48 -19.89
N GLU A 473 20.79 -22.04 -19.34
CA GLU A 473 20.17 -22.61 -18.14
C GLU A 473 18.67 -22.82 -18.40
N LYS A 474 18.19 -24.05 -18.15
CA LYS A 474 16.76 -24.38 -18.20
C LYS A 474 16.26 -24.72 -16.80
N ALA A 475 15.17 -24.08 -16.39
CA ALA A 475 14.58 -24.28 -15.07
C ALA A 475 13.06 -24.50 -15.16
N ILE A 476 12.56 -25.46 -14.39
CA ILE A 476 11.15 -25.58 -14.05
C ILE A 476 11.00 -25.08 -12.62
N THR A 477 10.13 -24.09 -12.41
CA THR A 477 9.92 -23.48 -11.11
C THR A 477 8.47 -23.55 -10.70
N LEU A 478 8.23 -23.94 -9.46
CA LEU A 478 6.92 -24.03 -8.84
C LEU A 478 6.86 -23.09 -7.61
N ARG A 479 5.74 -22.43 -7.40
CA ARG A 479 5.48 -21.65 -6.19
C ARG A 479 4.08 -21.92 -5.67
N ALA A 480 3.97 -22.15 -4.36
CA ALA A 480 2.74 -21.99 -3.61
C ALA A 480 2.85 -20.68 -2.80
N ALA A 481 1.87 -19.79 -2.95
CA ALA A 481 1.86 -18.48 -2.30
C ALA A 481 0.55 -18.23 -1.58
N VAL A 482 0.64 -17.74 -0.36
CA VAL A 482 -0.50 -17.26 0.45
C VAL A 482 -0.21 -15.87 0.96
N TYR A 483 -1.26 -15.04 1.04
CA TYR A 483 -1.19 -13.73 1.68
C TYR A 483 -2.50 -13.36 2.39
N PHE A 484 -2.39 -12.57 3.39
CA PHE A 484 -3.52 -12.08 4.18
C PHE A 484 -3.26 -10.66 4.69
#